data_f4a0c3f5fd874ed2f3f420e7a72d5eff
#
_entry.id   f4a0c3f5fd874ed2f3f420e7a72d5eff
#
_cell.length_a   1.000
_cell.length_b   1.000
_cell.length_c   1.000
_cell.angle_alpha   90.00
_cell.angle_beta   90.00
_cell.angle_gamma   90.00
#
_symmetry.space_group_name_H-M   'P 1'
#
loop_
_entity.id
_entity.type
_entity.pdbx_description
1 polymer ?
#
loop_
_entity_poly.entity_id
_entity_poly.type
_entity_poly.pdbx_seq_one_letter_code
_entity_poly.pdbx_strand_id
1 'polypeptide(L)' 'MIEIYCKLIIGKRRSFDRVPDTFKKEVENRLKELGYDTNGDMIVSEA' A
#
# COMPACT_ATOMS: atom_id res chain seq x y z
N MET A 1 8.03 7.99 -6.37
CA MET A 1 6.91 8.60 -5.66
C MET A 1 5.99 7.60 -5.05
N ILE A 2 5.68 6.56 -5.80
CA ILE A 2 4.77 5.54 -5.30
C ILE A 2 5.34 4.84 -4.07
N GLU A 3 6.64 4.63 -4.06
CA GLU A 3 7.27 3.95 -2.94
C GLU A 3 7.10 4.72 -1.63
N ILE A 4 7.09 6.03 -1.72
CA ILE A 4 6.91 6.85 -0.52
C ILE A 4 5.53 6.58 0.07
N TYR A 5 4.52 6.51 -0.80
CA TYR A 5 3.17 6.20 -0.33
C TYR A 5 3.12 4.82 0.30
N CYS A 6 3.78 3.86 -0.32
CA CYS A 6 3.79 2.51 0.21
C CYS A 6 4.40 2.47 1.61
N LYS A 7 5.51 3.16 1.77
CA LYS A 7 6.16 3.20 3.07
C LYS A 7 5.27 3.86 4.12
N LEU A 8 4.59 4.93 3.73
CA LEU A 8 3.71 5.62 4.65
C LEU A 8 2.55 4.73 5.09
N ILE A 9 2.02 3.98 4.14
CA ILE A 9 0.91 3.09 4.44
C ILE A 9 1.38 1.93 5.29
N ILE A 10 2.50 1.34 4.96
CA ILE A 10 3.04 0.23 5.73
C ILE A 10 3.36 0.68 7.14
N GLY A 11 3.88 1.90 7.27
CA GLY A 11 4.18 2.42 8.59
C GLY A 11 2.99 2.98 9.33
N LYS A 12 1.80 2.85 8.75
CA LYS A 12 0.56 3.33 9.37
C LYS A 12 0.56 4.83 9.58
N ARG A 13 1.35 5.55 8.81
CA ARG A 13 1.41 6.99 8.92
C ARG A 13 0.35 7.66 8.06
N ARG A 14 -0.07 7.01 6.99
CA ARG A 14 -1.11 7.53 6.12
C ARG A 14 -2.03 6.40 5.73
N SER A 15 -3.28 6.76 5.49
CA SER A 15 -4.22 5.76 5.01
C SER A 15 -4.21 5.72 3.49
N PHE A 16 -4.62 4.61 2.96
CA PHE A 16 -4.71 4.44 1.52
C PHE A 16 -5.64 5.51 0.91
N ASP A 17 -6.64 5.95 1.66
CA ASP A 17 -7.58 6.94 1.17
C ASP A 17 -6.91 8.27 0.87
N ARG A 18 -5.79 8.53 1.50
CA ARG A 18 -5.06 9.77 1.28
C ARG A 18 -4.29 9.78 -0.01
N VAL A 19 -4.13 8.64 -0.62
CA VAL A 19 -3.40 8.53 -1.88
C VAL A 19 -4.27 9.09 -3.00
N PRO A 20 -3.72 9.95 -3.86
CA PRO A 20 -4.50 10.44 -5.01
C PRO A 20 -4.99 9.29 -5.87
N ASP A 21 -6.18 9.46 -6.43
CA ASP A 21 -6.75 8.41 -7.27
C ASP A 21 -5.79 7.99 -8.37
N THR A 22 -5.05 8.93 -8.89
CA THR A 22 -4.11 8.66 -9.97
C THR A 22 -3.09 7.60 -9.55
N PHE A 23 -2.70 7.60 -8.29
CA PHE A 23 -1.67 6.69 -7.80
C PHE A 23 -2.23 5.51 -7.02
N LYS A 24 -3.51 5.56 -6.67
CA LYS A 24 -4.08 4.51 -5.83
C LYS A 24 -3.86 3.12 -6.42
N LYS A 25 -4.12 2.99 -7.71
CA LYS A 25 -4.01 1.69 -8.34
C LYS A 25 -2.57 1.19 -8.32
N GLU A 26 -1.64 2.08 -8.61
CA GLU A 26 -0.24 1.69 -8.63
C GLU A 26 0.27 1.38 -7.23
N VAL A 27 -0.17 2.18 -6.26
CA VAL A 27 0.21 1.93 -4.88
C VAL A 27 -0.33 0.59 -4.41
N GLU A 28 -1.57 0.31 -4.77
CA GLU A 28 -2.17 -0.96 -4.40
C GLU A 28 -1.39 -2.13 -4.98
N ASN A 29 -1.07 -2.04 -6.27
CA ASN A 29 -0.31 -3.10 -6.93
C ASN A 29 1.05 -3.28 -6.27
N ARG A 30 1.69 -2.16 -5.93
CA ARG A 30 3.00 -2.23 -5.31
C ARG A 30 2.93 -2.87 -3.94
N LEU A 31 1.91 -2.49 -3.16
CA LEU A 31 1.75 -3.07 -1.84
C LEU A 31 1.56 -4.58 -1.91
N LYS A 32 0.79 -5.02 -2.90
CA LYS A 32 0.59 -6.46 -3.07
C LYS A 32 1.88 -7.16 -3.41
N GLU A 33 2.70 -6.54 -4.24
CA GLU A 33 3.99 -7.14 -4.58
C GLU A 33 4.89 -7.24 -3.37
N LEU A 34 4.76 -6.30 -2.46
CA LEU A 34 5.56 -6.31 -1.25
C LEU A 34 4.95 -7.23 -0.18
N GLY A 35 3.74 -7.71 -0.41
CA GLY A 35 3.11 -8.61 0.53
C GLY A 35 2.26 -7.89 1.57
N TYR A 36 1.77 -6.70 1.23
CA TYR A 36 0.93 -5.93 2.14
C TYR A 36 -0.40 -5.61 1.48
N ASP A 37 -1.40 -5.36 2.30
CA ASP A 37 -2.69 -4.92 1.76
C ASP A 37 -2.76 -3.39 1.82
N THR A 38 -3.92 -2.85 1.44
CA THR A 38 -4.06 -1.39 1.37
C THR A 38 -4.11 -0.74 2.74
N ASN A 39 -4.23 -1.53 3.80
CA ASN A 39 -4.20 -1.01 5.16
C ASN A 39 -2.79 -1.02 5.73
N GLY A 40 -1.84 -1.51 4.97
CA GLY A 40 -0.48 -1.59 5.46
C GLY A 40 -0.22 -2.83 6.29
N ASP A 41 -1.16 -3.75 6.31
CA ASP A 41 -1.00 -4.99 7.05
C ASP A 41 -0.43 -6.07 6.16
N MET A 42 0.40 -6.91 6.72
CA MET A 42 0.98 -7.99 5.97
C MET A 42 -0.09 -8.97 5.54
N ILE A 43 -0.10 -9.29 4.26
CA ILE A 43 -1.07 -10.24 3.74
C ILE A 43 -0.57 -11.64 4.06
N VAL A 44 -1.40 -12.40 4.79
CA VAL A 44 -1.07 -13.79 5.06
C VAL A 44 -1.61 -14.60 3.91
N SER A 45 -0.76 -14.93 3.01
CA SER A 45 -1.17 -15.66 1.82
C SER A 45 -1.15 -17.14 2.12
N GLU A 46 -2.28 -17.73 2.03
CA GLU A 46 -2.39 -19.17 2.20
C GLU A 46 -2.17 -19.81 0.88
N ALA A 47 -1.11 -20.39 0.69
CA ALA A 47 -0.83 -20.96 -0.61
C ALA A 47 -1.80 -22.07 -0.99
#